data_e95fc7cdd07a8690427cfdbd49ae59d7
#
_entry.id   e95fc7cdd07a8690427cfdbd49ae59d7
#
_cell.length_a   1.000
_cell.length_b   1.000
_cell.length_c   1.000
_cell.angle_alpha   90.00
_cell.angle_beta   90.00
_cell.angle_gamma   90.00
#
_symmetry.space_group_name_H-M   'P 1'
#
loop_
_entity.id
_entity.type
_entity.pdbx_description
1 polymer ?
#
loop_
_entity_poly.entity_id
_entity_poly.type
_entity_poly.pdbx_seq_one_letter_code
_entity_poly.pdbx_strand_id
1 'polypeptide(L)'
;MARETSLLMTRNIGIMAHIDAGKTTCTERVLFHTKKIHKIGETHDGESQMDWMAQEQERGITITSAATTAFWKKYRFNIIDTPGHVDFTVEVSRSLRVLDGAVALIDAQAGVEPQTETVWRQATEFMVPRLIFANKMDKMGADFVFSLKTIENRLGVNAKPIEWPIGAEADFRGVIDLVTMKAYEYDGKPEEDAKEIEIPADLVDIAKEKREELIEAVAEFDDDMMMTYLDGGEITIDMIKKAIRKGTLAVKFFPVMCGTALGNKGIKLLLDAVIDYLPSPLDIPSIKGVTLDGEETVRHPSDDEPFSALAFKVMTDPFVGRLTFFRVYSGHLSSGSYVLNSTKDSKERIGRILQMHANHRTEIDRKSVV
;
A
#
# COMPACT_ATOMS: atom_id res chain seq x y z
N MET A 1 -21.19 17.88 -8.54
CA MET A 1 -20.19 18.52 -7.65
C MET A 1 -18.81 18.18 -8.16
N ALA A 2 -17.88 19.13 -8.08
CA ALA A 2 -16.47 18.85 -8.42
C ALA A 2 -15.90 17.78 -7.47
N ARG A 3 -14.97 16.99 -7.97
CA ARG A 3 -14.25 15.98 -7.19
C ARG A 3 -13.41 16.66 -6.11
N GLU A 4 -13.46 16.17 -4.89
CA GLU A 4 -12.71 16.73 -3.75
C GLU A 4 -11.18 16.53 -3.93
N THR A 5 -10.77 15.38 -4.46
CA THR A 5 -9.36 15.04 -4.72
C THR A 5 -9.22 14.48 -6.13
N SER A 6 -8.25 14.98 -6.91
CA SER A 6 -8.00 14.48 -8.27
C SER A 6 -7.59 13.01 -8.27
N LEU A 7 -7.83 12.29 -9.37
CA LEU A 7 -7.39 10.88 -9.50
C LEU A 7 -5.88 10.75 -9.40
N LEU A 8 -5.11 11.71 -9.93
CA LEU A 8 -3.66 11.74 -9.82
C LEU A 8 -3.18 11.75 -8.37
N MET A 9 -3.94 12.40 -7.47
CA MET A 9 -3.64 12.51 -6.04
C MET A 9 -4.37 11.45 -5.21
N THR A 10 -4.85 10.37 -5.82
CA THR A 10 -5.49 9.25 -5.15
C THR A 10 -4.57 8.03 -5.18
N ARG A 11 -4.55 7.26 -4.08
CA ARG A 11 -3.84 5.99 -3.95
C ARG A 11 -4.79 4.94 -3.39
N ASN A 12 -5.05 3.88 -4.14
CA ASN A 12 -5.86 2.74 -3.71
C ASN A 12 -4.89 1.61 -3.36
N ILE A 13 -4.60 1.46 -2.08
CA ILE A 13 -3.54 0.57 -1.61
C ILE A 13 -4.07 -0.50 -0.68
N GLY A 14 -3.41 -1.65 -0.70
CA GLY A 14 -3.57 -2.70 0.30
C GLY A 14 -2.33 -2.84 1.16
N ILE A 15 -2.51 -3.29 2.40
CA ILE A 15 -1.40 -3.71 3.25
C ILE A 15 -1.48 -5.23 3.32
N MET A 16 -0.45 -5.89 2.79
CA MET A 16 -0.32 -7.34 2.75
C MET A 16 0.84 -7.80 3.64
N ALA A 17 0.64 -8.87 4.39
CA ALA A 17 1.63 -9.37 5.33
C ALA A 17 1.34 -10.83 5.67
N HIS A 18 2.36 -11.54 6.16
CA HIS A 18 2.11 -12.78 6.89
C HIS A 18 1.56 -12.49 8.30
N ILE A 19 1.13 -13.55 8.99
CA ILE A 19 0.66 -13.45 10.38
C ILE A 19 1.78 -12.86 11.24
N ASP A 20 1.42 -11.98 12.16
CA ASP A 20 2.33 -11.32 13.10
C ASP A 20 3.42 -10.42 12.50
N ALA A 21 3.43 -10.14 11.18
CA ALA A 21 4.35 -9.14 10.62
C ALA A 21 4.07 -7.69 11.07
N GLY A 22 2.99 -7.47 11.83
CA GLY A 22 2.60 -6.17 12.34
C GLY A 22 1.71 -5.37 11.39
N LYS A 23 0.89 -6.06 10.58
CA LYS A 23 -0.03 -5.44 9.61
C LYS A 23 -0.97 -4.45 10.30
N THR A 24 -1.76 -4.89 11.27
CA THR A 24 -2.72 -4.05 11.99
C THR A 24 -2.03 -2.88 12.69
N THR A 25 -0.88 -3.13 13.35
CA THR A 25 -0.09 -2.07 13.96
C THR A 25 0.35 -1.02 12.94
N CYS A 26 0.83 -1.45 11.76
CA CYS A 26 1.23 -0.54 10.69
C CYS A 26 0.04 0.28 10.19
N THR A 27 -1.11 -0.35 9.96
CA THR A 27 -2.34 0.33 9.53
C THR A 27 -2.79 1.37 10.57
N GLU A 28 -2.79 1.02 11.85
CA GLU A 28 -3.14 1.95 12.94
C GLU A 28 -2.18 3.16 12.99
N ARG A 29 -0.87 2.96 12.77
CA ARG A 29 0.11 4.07 12.70
C ARG A 29 -0.13 4.96 11.48
N VAL A 30 -0.45 4.37 10.32
CA VAL A 30 -0.85 5.13 9.12
C VAL A 30 -2.08 5.99 9.42
N LEU A 31 -3.11 5.43 10.07
CA LEU A 31 -4.31 6.17 10.44
C LEU A 31 -4.03 7.28 11.46
N PHE A 32 -3.13 7.05 12.41
CA PHE A 32 -2.70 8.04 13.38
C PHE A 32 -1.98 9.23 12.71
N HIS A 33 -0.97 8.97 11.88
CA HIS A 33 -0.23 10.04 11.20
C HIS A 33 -1.09 10.83 10.21
N THR A 34 -2.09 10.19 9.61
CA THR A 34 -3.06 10.86 8.74
C THR A 34 -4.18 11.57 9.53
N LYS A 35 -4.07 11.62 10.87
CA LYS A 35 -5.05 12.24 11.80
C LYS A 35 -6.46 11.68 11.66
N LYS A 36 -6.58 10.46 11.15
CA LYS A 36 -7.87 9.77 11.05
C LYS A 36 -8.33 9.24 12.41
N ILE A 37 -7.39 8.85 13.26
CA ILE A 37 -7.58 8.48 14.66
C ILE A 37 -6.76 9.41 15.55
N HIS A 38 -7.25 9.67 16.76
CA HIS A 38 -6.58 10.57 17.71
C HIS A 38 -5.75 9.83 18.74
N LYS A 39 -6.03 8.56 18.97
CA LYS A 39 -5.30 7.68 19.89
C LYS A 39 -4.90 6.43 19.10
N ILE A 40 -3.68 5.98 19.32
CA ILE A 40 -3.18 4.73 18.77
C ILE A 40 -3.85 3.59 19.53
N GLY A 41 -4.59 2.73 18.82
CA GLY A 41 -5.11 1.47 19.38
C GLY A 41 -4.01 0.40 19.35
N GLU A 42 -3.71 -0.19 20.50
CA GLU A 42 -2.81 -1.33 20.57
C GLU A 42 -3.60 -2.61 20.27
N THR A 43 -3.08 -3.43 19.35
CA THR A 43 -3.73 -4.70 18.95
C THR A 43 -3.86 -5.68 20.10
N HIS A 44 -2.90 -5.67 21.02
CA HIS A 44 -2.93 -6.56 22.19
C HIS A 44 -4.00 -6.19 23.21
N ASP A 45 -4.44 -4.93 23.22
CA ASP A 45 -5.48 -4.43 24.13
C ASP A 45 -6.89 -4.50 23.51
N GLY A 46 -7.03 -4.99 22.26
CA GLY A 46 -8.29 -5.06 21.54
C GLY A 46 -8.87 -3.68 21.15
N GLU A 47 -8.05 -2.64 21.18
CA GLU A 47 -8.44 -1.26 20.86
C GLU A 47 -8.28 -0.89 19.36
N SER A 48 -7.88 -1.84 18.50
CA SER A 48 -7.70 -1.58 17.05
C SER A 48 -9.01 -1.18 16.39
N GLN A 49 -8.96 -0.14 15.58
CA GLN A 49 -10.13 0.34 14.82
C GLN A 49 -10.41 -0.49 13.58
N MET A 50 -9.39 -1.10 12.98
CA MET A 50 -9.53 -1.88 11.76
C MET A 50 -10.01 -3.30 12.05
N ASP A 51 -9.54 -3.93 13.12
CA ASP A 51 -10.00 -5.24 13.59
C ASP A 51 -11.17 -5.03 14.58
N TRP A 52 -12.35 -4.75 14.05
CA TRP A 52 -13.53 -4.35 14.83
C TRP A 52 -14.42 -5.52 15.27
N MET A 53 -14.26 -6.71 14.67
CA MET A 53 -15.01 -7.90 15.06
C MET A 53 -14.46 -8.49 16.35
N ALA A 54 -15.34 -8.92 17.25
CA ALA A 54 -14.95 -9.55 18.52
C ALA A 54 -13.98 -10.73 18.31
N GLN A 55 -14.17 -11.51 17.25
CA GLN A 55 -13.29 -12.65 16.90
C GLN A 55 -11.91 -12.19 16.39
N GLU A 56 -11.83 -11.05 15.69
CA GLU A 56 -10.55 -10.44 15.27
C GLU A 56 -9.77 -9.93 16.46
N GLN A 57 -10.45 -9.24 17.38
CA GLN A 57 -9.87 -8.71 18.62
C GLN A 57 -9.41 -9.82 19.57
N GLU A 58 -10.24 -10.87 19.75
CA GLU A 58 -9.90 -12.01 20.61
C GLU A 58 -8.69 -12.80 20.10
N ARG A 59 -8.56 -12.94 18.77
CA ARG A 59 -7.49 -13.72 18.14
C ARG A 59 -6.29 -12.90 17.72
N GLY A 60 -6.39 -11.57 17.71
CA GLY A 60 -5.35 -10.66 17.21
C GLY A 60 -5.06 -10.79 15.72
N ILE A 61 -6.02 -11.30 14.91
CA ILE A 61 -5.85 -11.50 13.47
C ILE A 61 -6.99 -10.85 12.70
N THR A 62 -6.68 -10.26 11.56
CA THR A 62 -7.68 -9.75 10.62
C THR A 62 -8.33 -10.91 9.87
N ILE A 63 -9.63 -11.05 10.00
CA ILE A 63 -10.44 -12.08 9.34
C ILE A 63 -11.08 -11.51 8.07
N THR A 64 -11.62 -10.30 8.16
CA THR A 64 -12.32 -9.65 7.06
C THR A 64 -11.58 -8.39 6.61
N SER A 65 -11.45 -8.20 5.29
CA SER A 65 -10.88 -6.97 4.76
C SER A 65 -11.72 -5.75 5.19
N ALA A 66 -11.08 -4.76 5.79
CA ALA A 66 -11.67 -3.48 6.14
C ALA A 66 -11.19 -2.40 5.17
N ALA A 67 -12.06 -1.45 4.84
CA ALA A 67 -11.72 -0.35 3.96
C ALA A 67 -11.79 0.97 4.74
N THR A 68 -10.79 1.81 4.57
CA THR A 68 -10.77 3.14 5.18
C THR A 68 -10.20 4.17 4.20
N THR A 69 -10.52 5.45 4.44
CA THR A 69 -9.97 6.57 3.69
C THR A 69 -9.21 7.50 4.63
N ALA A 70 -7.99 7.84 4.24
CA ALA A 70 -7.10 8.74 4.97
C ALA A 70 -6.53 9.80 4.02
N PHE A 71 -5.94 10.87 4.57
CA PHE A 71 -5.32 11.94 3.79
C PHE A 71 -3.90 12.19 4.28
N TRP A 72 -2.94 12.25 3.34
CA TRP A 72 -1.56 12.61 3.62
C TRP A 72 -1.03 13.59 2.58
N LYS A 73 -0.49 14.73 2.99
CA LYS A 73 0.06 15.76 2.09
C LYS A 73 -0.86 16.08 0.87
N LYS A 74 -2.15 16.26 1.07
CA LYS A 74 -3.20 16.48 0.04
C LYS A 74 -3.54 15.25 -0.82
N TYR A 75 -2.87 14.11 -0.65
CA TYR A 75 -3.23 12.86 -1.30
C TYR A 75 -4.30 12.12 -0.50
N ARG A 76 -5.22 11.53 -1.24
CA ARG A 76 -6.24 10.63 -0.70
C ARG A 76 -5.74 9.20 -0.78
N PHE A 77 -5.75 8.52 0.34
CA PHE A 77 -5.44 7.10 0.47
C PHE A 77 -6.73 6.34 0.74
N ASN A 78 -7.08 5.41 -0.13
CA ASN A 78 -8.09 4.41 0.15
C ASN A 78 -7.34 3.13 0.49
N ILE A 79 -7.39 2.74 1.75
CA ILE A 79 -6.63 1.62 2.29
C ILE A 79 -7.57 0.45 2.47
N ILE A 80 -7.21 -0.71 1.91
CA ILE A 80 -7.88 -1.98 2.16
C ILE A 80 -6.92 -2.83 2.98
N ASP A 81 -7.31 -3.11 4.21
CA ASP A 81 -6.58 -4.03 5.07
C ASP A 81 -6.94 -5.47 4.68
N THR A 82 -5.95 -6.25 4.24
CA THR A 82 -6.18 -7.61 3.76
C THR A 82 -5.88 -8.63 4.85
N PRO A 83 -6.66 -9.72 4.98
CA PRO A 83 -6.30 -10.80 5.90
C PRO A 83 -4.91 -11.36 5.60
N GLY A 84 -4.15 -11.70 6.66
CA GLY A 84 -2.80 -12.28 6.51
C GLY A 84 -2.78 -13.81 6.59
N HIS A 85 -3.91 -14.46 6.90
CA HIS A 85 -3.98 -15.90 7.14
C HIS A 85 -4.29 -16.69 5.87
N VAL A 86 -3.63 -17.84 5.70
CA VAL A 86 -3.82 -18.72 4.52
C VAL A 86 -5.26 -19.20 4.33
N ASP A 87 -6.03 -19.36 5.40
CA ASP A 87 -7.43 -19.75 5.34
C ASP A 87 -8.32 -18.72 4.65
N PHE A 88 -7.86 -17.48 4.54
CA PHE A 88 -8.58 -16.36 3.92
C PHE A 88 -8.04 -15.98 2.53
N THR A 89 -7.37 -16.90 1.83
CA THR A 89 -6.79 -16.66 0.48
C THR A 89 -7.79 -16.08 -0.52
N VAL A 90 -9.06 -16.47 -0.43
CA VAL A 90 -10.12 -15.96 -1.31
C VAL A 90 -10.40 -14.48 -1.02
N GLU A 91 -10.42 -14.06 0.25
CA GLU A 91 -10.59 -12.65 0.64
C GLU A 91 -9.39 -11.82 0.21
N VAL A 92 -8.17 -12.35 0.34
CA VAL A 92 -6.94 -11.72 -0.14
C VAL A 92 -7.01 -11.51 -1.66
N SER A 93 -7.34 -12.55 -2.43
CA SER A 93 -7.47 -12.49 -3.89
C SER A 93 -8.52 -11.47 -4.35
N ARG A 94 -9.68 -11.43 -3.69
CA ARG A 94 -10.74 -10.44 -3.98
C ARG A 94 -10.29 -9.02 -3.70
N SER A 95 -9.57 -8.80 -2.61
CA SER A 95 -9.02 -7.50 -2.24
C SER A 95 -7.94 -7.05 -3.22
N LEU A 96 -6.99 -7.93 -3.56
CA LEU A 96 -5.91 -7.65 -4.51
C LEU A 96 -6.45 -7.20 -5.89
N ARG A 97 -7.56 -7.78 -6.33
CA ARG A 97 -8.17 -7.43 -7.62
C ARG A 97 -8.66 -5.97 -7.70
N VAL A 98 -8.93 -5.35 -6.58
CA VAL A 98 -9.43 -3.97 -6.52
C VAL A 98 -8.40 -2.97 -6.00
N LEU A 99 -7.14 -3.40 -5.82
CA LEU A 99 -6.02 -2.53 -5.45
C LEU A 99 -5.30 -2.02 -6.69
N ASP A 100 -4.75 -0.81 -6.59
CA ASP A 100 -3.83 -0.27 -7.58
C ASP A 100 -2.38 -0.56 -7.18
N GLY A 101 -2.09 -0.58 -5.88
CA GLY A 101 -0.77 -0.89 -5.35
C GLY A 101 -0.86 -1.53 -3.97
N ALA A 102 0.25 -2.03 -3.45
CA ALA A 102 0.29 -2.63 -2.12
C ALA A 102 1.59 -2.31 -1.36
N VAL A 103 1.50 -2.36 -0.04
CA VAL A 103 2.65 -2.39 0.87
C VAL A 103 2.77 -3.81 1.41
N ALA A 104 3.88 -4.48 1.10
CA ALA A 104 4.18 -5.80 1.62
C ALA A 104 5.04 -5.68 2.88
N LEU A 105 4.48 -6.04 4.03
CA LEU A 105 5.22 -6.06 5.30
C LEU A 105 5.89 -7.42 5.48
N ILE A 106 7.16 -7.38 5.88
CA ILE A 106 7.90 -8.54 6.36
C ILE A 106 8.43 -8.27 7.77
N ASP A 107 8.49 -9.30 8.61
CA ASP A 107 9.13 -9.21 9.92
C ASP A 107 10.67 -9.25 9.70
N ALA A 108 11.39 -8.23 10.14
CA ALA A 108 12.84 -8.13 9.95
C ALA A 108 13.62 -9.26 10.66
N GLN A 109 13.03 -9.96 11.62
CA GLN A 109 13.60 -11.13 12.26
C GLN A 109 13.40 -12.41 11.42
N ALA A 110 12.20 -12.60 10.85
CA ALA A 110 11.83 -13.82 10.13
C ALA A 110 12.14 -13.75 8.62
N GLY A 111 12.19 -12.55 8.06
CA GLY A 111 12.32 -12.36 6.62
C GLY A 111 11.05 -12.81 5.86
N VAL A 112 11.25 -13.30 4.64
CA VAL A 112 10.16 -13.84 3.82
C VAL A 112 9.74 -15.22 4.33
N GLU A 113 8.47 -15.38 4.65
CA GLU A 113 7.86 -16.63 5.10
C GLU A 113 6.98 -17.27 4.02
N PRO A 114 6.59 -18.56 4.11
CA PRO A 114 5.78 -19.24 3.09
C PRO A 114 4.45 -18.55 2.78
N GLN A 115 3.83 -17.91 3.78
CA GLN A 115 2.61 -17.13 3.57
C GLN A 115 2.88 -15.87 2.75
N THR A 116 4.02 -15.21 2.99
CA THR A 116 4.47 -14.07 2.18
C THR A 116 4.62 -14.46 0.71
N GLU A 117 5.24 -15.60 0.42
CA GLU A 117 5.39 -16.12 -0.94
C GLU A 117 4.03 -16.36 -1.62
N THR A 118 3.05 -16.90 -0.88
CA THR A 118 1.70 -17.16 -1.40
C THR A 118 0.99 -15.86 -1.79
N VAL A 119 0.95 -14.89 -0.87
CA VAL A 119 0.30 -13.58 -1.12
C VAL A 119 1.06 -12.80 -2.19
N TRP A 120 2.38 -12.90 -2.21
CA TRP A 120 3.23 -12.29 -3.23
C TRP A 120 2.92 -12.80 -4.63
N ARG A 121 2.78 -14.12 -4.79
CA ARG A 121 2.41 -14.74 -6.07
C ARG A 121 1.03 -14.28 -6.54
N GLN A 122 0.03 -14.26 -5.64
CA GLN A 122 -1.30 -13.74 -5.96
C GLN A 122 -1.24 -12.27 -6.42
N ALA A 123 -0.50 -11.41 -5.72
CA ALA A 123 -0.33 -10.03 -6.12
C ALA A 123 0.36 -9.88 -7.49
N THR A 124 1.27 -10.81 -7.84
CA THR A 124 1.91 -10.86 -9.15
C THR A 124 0.92 -11.28 -10.26
N GLU A 125 0.04 -12.23 -9.99
CA GLU A 125 -1.03 -12.63 -10.94
C GLU A 125 -1.95 -11.46 -11.30
N PHE A 126 -2.21 -10.56 -10.35
CA PHE A 126 -3.00 -9.34 -10.59
C PHE A 126 -2.15 -8.14 -11.03
N MET A 127 -0.84 -8.32 -11.26
CA MET A 127 0.08 -7.27 -11.65
C MET A 127 0.04 -6.04 -10.71
N VAL A 128 -0.10 -6.26 -9.39
CA VAL A 128 -0.17 -5.19 -8.40
C VAL A 128 1.24 -4.68 -8.08
N PRO A 129 1.57 -3.40 -8.35
CA PRO A 129 2.81 -2.76 -7.93
C PRO A 129 2.96 -2.75 -6.40
N ARG A 130 4.18 -2.97 -5.89
CA ARG A 130 4.41 -3.15 -4.45
C ARG A 130 5.64 -2.42 -3.95
N LEU A 131 5.53 -1.91 -2.72
CA LEU A 131 6.64 -1.55 -1.84
C LEU A 131 6.83 -2.67 -0.82
N ILE A 132 8.05 -2.91 -0.40
CA ILE A 132 8.36 -3.84 0.70
C ILE A 132 8.79 -3.01 1.91
N PHE A 133 8.24 -3.31 3.08
CA PHE A 133 8.60 -2.66 4.33
C PHE A 133 9.04 -3.73 5.35
N ALA A 134 10.35 -3.75 5.66
CA ALA A 134 10.91 -4.58 6.71
C ALA A 134 10.58 -3.95 8.07
N ASN A 135 9.54 -4.49 8.69
CA ASN A 135 8.98 -4.02 9.96
C ASN A 135 9.67 -4.67 11.16
N LYS A 136 9.49 -4.08 12.33
CA LYS A 136 10.03 -4.57 13.61
C LYS A 136 11.56 -4.56 13.69
N MET A 137 12.18 -3.54 13.09
CA MET A 137 13.63 -3.34 13.16
C MET A 137 14.17 -3.16 14.59
N ASP A 138 13.29 -2.86 15.55
CA ASP A 138 13.56 -2.72 16.98
C ASP A 138 13.46 -4.03 17.77
N LYS A 139 13.06 -5.13 17.12
CA LYS A 139 12.93 -6.44 17.76
C LYS A 139 14.28 -7.15 17.86
N MET A 140 14.52 -7.86 18.95
CA MET A 140 15.70 -8.71 19.11
C MET A 140 15.78 -9.74 17.97
N GLY A 141 16.93 -9.86 17.32
CA GLY A 141 17.15 -10.71 16.15
C GLY A 141 16.74 -10.08 14.83
N ALA A 142 16.33 -8.81 14.81
CA ALA A 142 16.02 -8.09 13.56
C ALA A 142 17.30 -7.84 12.75
N ASP A 143 17.30 -8.27 11.49
CA ASP A 143 18.41 -8.10 10.55
C ASP A 143 17.89 -7.70 9.16
N PHE A 144 18.20 -6.47 8.76
CA PHE A 144 17.79 -5.94 7.46
C PHE A 144 18.50 -6.62 6.29
N VAL A 145 19.77 -6.95 6.44
CA VAL A 145 20.55 -7.65 5.40
C VAL A 145 20.01 -9.06 5.20
N PHE A 146 19.69 -9.76 6.27
CA PHE A 146 19.00 -11.06 6.20
C PHE A 146 17.64 -10.93 5.49
N SER A 147 16.87 -9.90 5.81
CA SER A 147 15.59 -9.62 5.14
C SER A 147 15.76 -9.46 3.64
N LEU A 148 16.74 -8.66 3.18
CA LEU A 148 17.05 -8.47 1.76
C LEU A 148 17.43 -9.79 1.08
N LYS A 149 18.27 -10.61 1.71
CA LYS A 149 18.67 -11.93 1.20
C LYS A 149 17.47 -12.87 1.08
N THR A 150 16.54 -12.86 2.03
CA THR A 150 15.34 -13.71 1.94
C THR A 150 14.40 -13.25 0.83
N ILE A 151 14.28 -11.95 0.57
CA ILE A 151 13.51 -11.40 -0.56
C ILE A 151 14.12 -11.91 -1.88
N GLU A 152 15.42 -11.75 -2.07
CA GLU A 152 16.12 -12.21 -3.27
C GLU A 152 15.98 -13.72 -3.47
N ASN A 153 16.28 -14.52 -2.43
CA ASN A 153 16.34 -15.98 -2.55
C ASN A 153 14.96 -16.65 -2.68
N ARG A 154 13.93 -16.13 -1.99
CA ARG A 154 12.61 -16.76 -1.94
C ARG A 154 11.62 -16.17 -2.94
N LEU A 155 11.69 -14.86 -3.19
CA LEU A 155 10.80 -14.22 -4.14
C LEU A 155 11.40 -14.14 -5.55
N GLY A 156 12.73 -14.18 -5.67
CA GLY A 156 13.43 -14.15 -6.96
C GLY A 156 13.19 -12.87 -7.76
N VAL A 157 13.09 -11.72 -7.09
CA VAL A 157 12.70 -10.46 -7.70
C VAL A 157 13.80 -9.41 -7.59
N ASN A 158 13.79 -8.44 -8.53
CA ASN A 158 14.67 -7.28 -8.46
C ASN A 158 14.16 -6.32 -7.37
N ALA A 159 14.65 -6.50 -6.16
CA ALA A 159 14.32 -5.67 -4.99
C ALA A 159 15.58 -5.06 -4.42
N LYS A 160 15.60 -3.74 -4.25
CA LYS A 160 16.75 -3.02 -3.67
C LYS A 160 16.29 -2.09 -2.56
N PRO A 161 17.13 -1.88 -1.54
CA PRO A 161 16.84 -0.92 -0.49
C PRO A 161 16.83 0.51 -1.06
N ILE A 162 15.80 1.26 -0.72
CA ILE A 162 15.74 2.72 -0.89
C ILE A 162 16.00 3.45 0.43
N GLU A 163 16.07 2.70 1.52
CA GLU A 163 16.46 3.15 2.84
C GLU A 163 17.47 2.17 3.45
N TRP A 164 18.34 2.69 4.31
CA TRP A 164 19.28 1.88 5.09
C TRP A 164 19.11 2.17 6.58
N PRO A 165 19.05 1.14 7.46
CA PRO A 165 18.81 1.36 8.88
C PRO A 165 20.02 1.99 9.58
N ILE A 166 19.74 2.83 10.57
CA ILE A 166 20.71 3.35 11.54
C ILE A 166 20.53 2.58 12.85
N GLY A 167 21.42 1.65 13.11
CA GLY A 167 21.30 0.70 14.21
C GLY A 167 20.35 -0.46 13.87
N ALA A 168 20.26 -1.40 14.79
CA ALA A 168 19.37 -2.56 14.73
C ALA A 168 18.91 -2.92 16.14
N GLU A 169 17.84 -3.69 16.27
CA GLU A 169 17.26 -4.10 17.56
C GLU A 169 17.02 -2.90 18.51
N ALA A 170 17.47 -2.99 19.75
CA ALA A 170 17.32 -1.91 20.73
C ALA A 170 18.01 -0.59 20.30
N ASP A 171 19.06 -0.69 19.48
CA ASP A 171 19.81 0.46 18.97
C ASP A 171 19.22 1.02 17.64
N PHE A 172 18.15 0.47 17.13
CA PHE A 172 17.48 1.00 15.94
C PHE A 172 16.90 2.38 16.24
N ARG A 173 17.54 3.43 15.73
CA ARG A 173 17.15 4.81 16.00
C ARG A 173 16.70 5.59 14.79
N GLY A 174 17.01 5.12 13.57
CA GLY A 174 16.68 5.90 12.36
C GLY A 174 16.93 5.17 11.05
N VAL A 175 16.83 5.92 9.97
CA VAL A 175 17.07 5.42 8.61
C VAL A 175 17.82 6.46 7.77
N ILE A 176 18.57 5.98 6.80
CA ILE A 176 19.20 6.77 5.74
C ILE A 176 18.36 6.59 4.49
N ASP A 177 17.84 7.67 3.92
CA ASP A 177 17.22 7.68 2.61
C ASP A 177 18.31 7.66 1.53
N LEU A 178 18.44 6.55 0.83
CA LEU A 178 19.45 6.33 -0.21
C LEU A 178 19.16 7.12 -1.49
N VAL A 179 17.92 7.56 -1.70
CA VAL A 179 17.54 8.37 -2.85
C VAL A 179 18.01 9.82 -2.69
N THR A 180 17.84 10.40 -1.50
CA THR A 180 18.21 11.78 -1.20
C THR A 180 19.55 11.92 -0.49
N MET A 181 20.13 10.83 0.01
CA MET A 181 21.32 10.78 0.87
C MET A 181 21.16 11.66 2.13
N LYS A 182 20.00 11.53 2.77
CA LYS A 182 19.68 12.18 4.03
C LYS A 182 19.42 11.14 5.10
N ALA A 183 19.82 11.43 6.32
CA ALA A 183 19.57 10.56 7.46
C ALA A 183 18.51 11.17 8.39
N TYR A 184 17.65 10.29 8.92
CA TYR A 184 16.55 10.66 9.80
C TYR A 184 16.63 9.86 11.10
N GLU A 185 16.64 10.57 12.23
CA GLU A 185 16.64 9.99 13.58
C GLU A 185 15.32 10.27 14.28
N TYR A 186 14.84 9.31 15.06
CA TYR A 186 13.56 9.35 15.77
C TYR A 186 13.79 9.36 17.27
N ASP A 187 13.16 10.30 17.98
CA ASP A 187 13.26 10.43 19.45
C ASP A 187 12.39 9.43 20.21
N GLY A 188 11.67 8.55 19.49
CA GLY A 188 10.81 7.51 20.07
C GLY A 188 9.44 7.98 20.53
N LYS A 189 9.09 9.24 20.35
CA LYS A 189 7.76 9.76 20.65
C LYS A 189 6.84 9.65 19.42
N PRO A 190 5.61 9.14 19.56
CA PRO A 190 4.71 8.92 18.45
C PRO A 190 4.34 10.17 17.64
N GLU A 191 4.33 11.33 18.26
CA GLU A 191 3.85 12.59 17.68
C GLU A 191 4.96 13.41 17.00
N GLU A 192 6.23 13.09 17.29
CA GLU A 192 7.36 13.86 16.78
C GLU A 192 7.75 13.49 15.34
N ASP A 193 8.16 14.50 14.57
CA ASP A 193 8.75 14.28 13.27
C ASP A 193 10.19 13.78 13.42
N ALA A 194 10.61 12.95 12.48
CA ALA A 194 12.00 12.55 12.40
C ALA A 194 12.91 13.78 12.25
N LYS A 195 14.00 13.80 12.98
CA LYS A 195 15.01 14.84 12.88
C LYS A 195 15.98 14.49 11.76
N GLU A 196 16.16 15.39 10.81
CA GLU A 196 17.22 15.26 9.80
C GLU A 196 18.59 15.45 10.49
N ILE A 197 19.48 14.48 10.28
CA ILE A 197 20.84 14.47 10.81
C ILE A 197 21.85 14.23 9.68
N GLU A 198 23.12 14.44 9.93
CA GLU A 198 24.17 13.97 9.03
C GLU A 198 24.24 12.44 9.06
N ILE A 199 24.59 11.82 7.92
CA ILE A 199 24.79 10.39 7.87
C ILE A 199 25.94 10.03 8.84
N PRO A 200 25.72 9.08 9.77
CA PRO A 200 26.78 8.63 10.69
C PRO A 200 28.04 8.21 9.93
N ALA A 201 29.21 8.62 10.41
CA ALA A 201 30.47 8.45 9.68
C ALA A 201 30.79 6.99 9.33
N ASP A 202 30.39 6.06 10.18
CA ASP A 202 30.53 4.61 10.00
C ASP A 202 29.57 4.02 8.95
N LEU A 203 28.53 4.75 8.55
CA LEU A 203 27.52 4.32 7.56
C LEU A 203 27.65 5.04 6.21
N VAL A 204 28.55 6.02 6.07
CA VAL A 204 28.70 6.79 4.83
C VAL A 204 29.07 5.90 3.64
N ASP A 205 30.02 5.00 3.84
CA ASP A 205 30.53 4.14 2.74
C ASP A 205 29.48 3.12 2.31
N ILE A 206 28.80 2.46 3.25
CA ILE A 206 27.71 1.53 2.92
C ILE A 206 26.52 2.25 2.27
N ALA A 207 26.20 3.46 2.71
CA ALA A 207 25.12 4.23 2.10
C ALA A 207 25.44 4.60 0.64
N LYS A 208 26.67 4.97 0.32
CA LYS A 208 27.12 5.22 -1.04
C LYS A 208 27.07 3.96 -1.90
N GLU A 209 27.62 2.85 -1.38
CA GLU A 209 27.59 1.54 -2.07
C GLU A 209 26.15 1.14 -2.41
N LYS A 210 25.24 1.20 -1.43
CA LYS A 210 23.84 0.81 -1.64
C LYS A 210 23.07 1.76 -2.55
N ARG A 211 23.44 3.05 -2.55
CA ARG A 211 22.91 4.00 -3.52
C ARG A 211 23.37 3.68 -4.95
N GLU A 212 24.63 3.32 -5.15
CA GLU A 212 25.16 2.91 -6.46
C GLU A 212 24.46 1.65 -6.97
N GLU A 213 24.30 0.62 -6.13
CA GLU A 213 23.53 -0.58 -6.45
C GLU A 213 22.07 -0.27 -6.81
N LEU A 214 21.45 0.70 -6.12
CA LEU A 214 20.09 1.16 -6.43
C LEU A 214 20.05 1.84 -7.79
N ILE A 215 20.96 2.76 -8.07
CA ILE A 215 21.04 3.49 -9.35
C ILE A 215 21.21 2.51 -10.50
N GLU A 216 22.15 1.57 -10.40
CA GLU A 216 22.37 0.52 -11.39
C GLU A 216 21.10 -0.32 -11.64
N ALA A 217 20.42 -0.73 -10.57
CA ALA A 217 19.24 -1.58 -10.65
C ALA A 217 18.01 -0.89 -11.27
N VAL A 218 17.94 0.45 -11.23
CA VAL A 218 16.76 1.19 -11.75
C VAL A 218 17.04 1.94 -13.05
N ALA A 219 18.30 2.11 -13.45
CA ALA A 219 18.67 2.84 -14.66
C ALA A 219 17.98 2.28 -15.92
N GLU A 220 17.81 0.96 -16.01
CA GLU A 220 17.15 0.31 -17.16
C GLU A 220 15.68 0.72 -17.37
N PHE A 221 15.03 1.31 -16.37
CA PHE A 221 13.61 1.71 -16.47
C PHE A 221 13.41 3.13 -16.98
N ASP A 222 14.48 3.92 -17.16
CA ASP A 222 14.38 5.28 -17.70
C ASP A 222 15.54 5.56 -18.67
N ASP A 223 15.22 5.76 -19.96
CA ASP A 223 16.21 5.94 -21.03
C ASP A 223 17.15 7.13 -20.78
N ASP A 224 16.61 8.25 -20.28
CA ASP A 224 17.40 9.44 -19.97
C ASP A 224 18.40 9.16 -18.84
N MET A 225 17.95 8.43 -17.81
CA MET A 225 18.81 8.01 -16.69
C MET A 225 19.87 7.01 -17.15
N MET A 226 19.51 6.04 -17.98
CA MET A 226 20.44 5.05 -18.53
C MET A 226 21.56 5.72 -19.35
N MET A 227 21.19 6.65 -20.23
CA MET A 227 22.17 7.41 -21.02
C MET A 227 23.11 8.21 -20.12
N THR A 228 22.56 8.94 -19.15
CA THR A 228 23.35 9.73 -18.20
C THR A 228 24.30 8.85 -17.40
N TYR A 229 23.83 7.67 -16.96
CA TYR A 229 24.65 6.70 -16.20
C TYR A 229 25.82 6.16 -17.04
N LEU A 230 25.55 5.78 -18.30
CA LEU A 230 26.59 5.25 -19.20
C LEU A 230 27.64 6.31 -19.59
N ASP A 231 27.21 7.57 -19.70
CA ASP A 231 28.11 8.70 -20.00
C ASP A 231 28.91 9.19 -18.76
N GLY A 232 28.67 8.59 -17.57
CA GLY A 232 29.29 9.01 -16.31
C GLY A 232 28.82 10.38 -15.82
N GLY A 233 27.62 10.82 -16.24
CA GLY A 233 27.01 12.08 -15.85
C GLY A 233 26.43 12.02 -14.43
N GLU A 234 26.04 13.19 -13.91
CA GLU A 234 25.41 13.30 -12.58
C GLU A 234 23.98 12.80 -12.61
N ILE A 235 23.67 11.80 -11.79
CA ILE A 235 22.31 11.26 -11.62
C ILE A 235 21.57 12.07 -10.56
N THR A 236 20.50 12.76 -10.98
CA THR A 236 19.71 13.59 -10.08
C THR A 236 18.70 12.76 -9.27
N ILE A 237 18.24 13.29 -8.14
CA ILE A 237 17.21 12.68 -7.30
C ILE A 237 15.92 12.42 -8.10
N ASP A 238 15.53 13.35 -8.96
CA ASP A 238 14.31 13.23 -9.77
C ASP A 238 14.41 12.09 -10.81
N MET A 239 15.59 11.88 -11.40
CA MET A 239 15.85 10.74 -12.30
C MET A 239 15.69 9.42 -11.54
N ILE A 240 16.29 9.31 -10.35
CA ILE A 240 16.19 8.11 -9.52
C ILE A 240 14.72 7.84 -9.14
N LYS A 241 14.00 8.84 -8.63
CA LYS A 241 12.58 8.70 -8.27
C LYS A 241 11.71 8.27 -9.45
N LYS A 242 11.93 8.88 -10.61
CA LYS A 242 11.20 8.54 -11.85
C LYS A 242 11.48 7.11 -12.31
N ALA A 243 12.73 6.66 -12.25
CA ALA A 243 13.13 5.30 -12.61
C ALA A 243 12.57 4.27 -11.63
N ILE A 244 12.69 4.49 -10.30
CA ILE A 244 12.06 3.65 -9.27
C ILE A 244 10.56 3.53 -9.54
N ARG A 245 9.86 4.66 -9.76
CA ARG A 245 8.42 4.63 -10.06
C ARG A 245 8.10 3.82 -11.29
N LYS A 246 8.80 4.03 -12.41
CA LYS A 246 8.59 3.27 -13.65
C LYS A 246 8.78 1.77 -13.45
N GLY A 247 9.88 1.37 -12.80
CA GLY A 247 10.15 -0.03 -12.48
C GLY A 247 9.10 -0.66 -11.57
N THR A 248 8.65 0.10 -10.55
CA THR A 248 7.59 -0.34 -9.61
C THR A 248 6.25 -0.51 -10.32
N LEU A 249 5.82 0.47 -11.13
CA LEU A 249 4.57 0.40 -11.89
C LEU A 249 4.58 -0.75 -12.92
N ALA A 250 5.73 -1.05 -13.49
CA ALA A 250 5.91 -2.19 -14.39
C ALA A 250 5.95 -3.56 -13.68
N VAL A 251 5.91 -3.58 -12.32
CA VAL A 251 6.06 -4.79 -11.48
C VAL A 251 7.39 -5.53 -11.77
N LYS A 252 8.44 -4.77 -12.12
CA LYS A 252 9.80 -5.28 -12.40
C LYS A 252 10.83 -4.88 -11.35
N PHE A 253 10.52 -3.88 -10.53
CA PHE A 253 11.35 -3.41 -9.45
C PHE A 253 10.51 -3.23 -8.19
N PHE A 254 11.08 -3.55 -7.02
CA PHE A 254 10.39 -3.48 -5.74
C PHE A 254 11.27 -2.73 -4.72
N PRO A 255 10.95 -1.47 -4.43
CA PRO A 255 11.71 -0.71 -3.42
C PRO A 255 11.51 -1.29 -2.03
N VAL A 256 12.61 -1.45 -1.29
CA VAL A 256 12.62 -1.99 0.08
C VAL A 256 12.94 -0.88 1.07
N MET A 257 12.09 -0.75 2.05
CA MET A 257 12.21 0.19 3.16
C MET A 257 12.32 -0.56 4.49
N CYS A 258 12.69 0.14 5.55
CA CYS A 258 12.79 -0.46 6.88
C CYS A 258 12.26 0.47 7.97
N GLY A 259 11.78 -0.14 9.07
CA GLY A 259 11.27 0.63 10.19
C GLY A 259 10.65 -0.24 11.29
N THR A 260 9.94 0.41 12.19
CA THR A 260 9.13 -0.26 13.20
C THR A 260 7.79 0.44 13.37
N ALA A 261 6.72 -0.28 13.07
CA ALA A 261 5.38 0.24 13.27
C ALA A 261 5.09 0.46 14.76
N LEU A 262 5.46 -0.47 15.63
CA LEU A 262 5.27 -0.34 17.08
C LEU A 262 6.04 0.86 17.64
N GLY A 263 7.32 0.99 17.28
CA GLY A 263 8.18 2.12 17.66
C GLY A 263 7.91 3.41 16.87
N ASN A 264 6.94 3.40 15.95
CA ASN A 264 6.54 4.55 15.14
C ASN A 264 7.67 5.20 14.30
N LYS A 265 8.67 4.41 13.90
CA LYS A 265 9.82 4.86 13.10
C LYS A 265 9.69 4.40 11.65
N GLY A 266 9.87 5.31 10.68
CA GLY A 266 9.80 5.02 9.24
C GLY A 266 8.41 5.13 8.59
N ILE A 267 7.32 5.25 9.36
CA ILE A 267 5.95 5.25 8.82
C ILE A 267 5.63 6.48 7.96
N LYS A 268 6.12 7.67 8.34
CA LYS A 268 5.92 8.87 7.52
C LYS A 268 6.66 8.78 6.18
N LEU A 269 7.86 8.22 6.18
CA LEU A 269 8.62 7.96 4.95
C LEU A 269 7.92 6.91 4.08
N LEU A 270 7.35 5.88 4.69
CA LEU A 270 6.52 4.90 3.97
C LEU A 270 5.31 5.56 3.28
N LEU A 271 4.63 6.49 3.95
CA LEU A 271 3.54 7.26 3.35
C LEU A 271 4.01 8.12 2.18
N ASP A 272 5.19 8.72 2.29
CA ASP A 272 5.80 9.48 1.20
C ASP A 272 6.19 8.58 0.03
N ALA A 273 6.76 7.41 0.29
CA ALA A 273 7.09 6.42 -0.73
C ALA A 273 5.84 5.88 -1.46
N VAL A 274 4.73 5.72 -0.77
CA VAL A 274 3.43 5.38 -1.40
C VAL A 274 3.00 6.47 -2.39
N ILE A 275 3.20 7.74 -2.06
CA ILE A 275 2.93 8.86 -2.98
C ILE A 275 3.86 8.80 -4.19
N ASP A 276 5.16 8.64 -3.94
CA ASP A 276 6.20 8.76 -4.95
C ASP A 276 6.19 7.56 -5.91
N TYR A 277 5.98 6.34 -5.43
CA TYR A 277 6.26 5.12 -6.19
C TYR A 277 5.02 4.28 -6.53
N LEU A 278 3.93 4.32 -5.76
CA LEU A 278 2.74 3.54 -6.07
C LEU A 278 1.80 4.28 -7.04
N PRO A 279 1.01 3.53 -7.83
CA PRO A 279 0.17 4.12 -8.86
C PRO A 279 -1.00 4.95 -8.31
N SER A 280 -1.41 5.90 -9.11
CA SER A 280 -2.75 6.51 -9.07
C SER A 280 -3.71 5.70 -9.95
N PRO A 281 -5.03 5.88 -9.86
CA PRO A 281 -5.99 5.26 -10.77
C PRO A 281 -5.75 5.58 -12.26
N LEU A 282 -5.02 6.65 -12.56
CA LEU A 282 -4.67 7.03 -13.94
C LEU A 282 -3.46 6.25 -14.50
N ASP A 283 -2.64 5.68 -13.63
CA ASP A 283 -1.48 4.87 -14.04
C ASP A 283 -1.86 3.40 -14.34
N ILE A 284 -3.08 3.00 -13.94
CA ILE A 284 -3.56 1.62 -14.13
C ILE A 284 -4.14 1.46 -15.53
N PRO A 285 -3.90 0.31 -16.20
CA PRO A 285 -4.48 0.03 -17.49
C PRO A 285 -6.02 0.15 -17.47
N SER A 286 -6.56 0.70 -18.54
CA SER A 286 -8.02 0.82 -18.72
C SER A 286 -8.71 -0.54 -18.64
N ILE A 287 -9.90 -0.58 -18.02
CA ILE A 287 -10.65 -1.81 -17.82
C ILE A 287 -11.23 -2.29 -19.15
N LYS A 288 -10.90 -3.52 -19.51
CA LYS A 288 -11.48 -4.21 -20.66
C LYS A 288 -12.72 -4.98 -20.22
N GLY A 289 -13.74 -4.98 -21.03
CA GLY A 289 -14.99 -5.69 -20.83
C GLY A 289 -15.67 -6.01 -22.15
N VAL A 290 -16.86 -6.57 -22.07
CA VAL A 290 -17.72 -6.84 -23.22
C VAL A 290 -19.07 -6.17 -23.03
N THR A 291 -19.64 -5.66 -24.08
CA THR A 291 -21.01 -5.13 -24.11
C THR A 291 -22.02 -6.27 -24.01
N LEU A 292 -23.30 -5.94 -23.84
CA LEU A 292 -24.39 -6.94 -23.87
C LEU A 292 -24.46 -7.69 -25.23
N ASP A 293 -24.05 -7.05 -26.30
CA ASP A 293 -24.00 -7.60 -27.66
C ASP A 293 -22.76 -8.43 -27.93
N GLY A 294 -21.85 -8.56 -26.93
CA GLY A 294 -20.63 -9.37 -27.01
C GLY A 294 -19.43 -8.63 -27.64
N GLU A 295 -19.54 -7.34 -27.90
CA GLU A 295 -18.44 -6.55 -28.46
C GLU A 295 -17.44 -6.14 -27.37
N GLU A 296 -16.14 -6.20 -27.67
CA GLU A 296 -15.11 -5.70 -26.78
C GLU A 296 -15.25 -4.20 -26.53
N THR A 297 -15.13 -3.80 -25.29
CA THR A 297 -15.17 -2.39 -24.89
C THR A 297 -14.11 -2.09 -23.85
N VAL A 298 -13.71 -0.83 -23.77
CA VAL A 298 -12.73 -0.33 -22.80
C VAL A 298 -13.39 0.78 -21.99
N ARG A 299 -13.07 0.84 -20.71
CA ARG A 299 -13.46 1.96 -19.82
C ARG A 299 -12.23 2.63 -19.27
N HIS A 300 -12.18 3.93 -19.45
CA HIS A 300 -11.12 4.78 -18.89
C HIS A 300 -11.54 5.34 -17.54
N PRO A 301 -10.61 5.64 -16.65
CA PRO A 301 -10.90 6.21 -15.32
C PRO A 301 -11.34 7.69 -15.43
N SER A 302 -12.56 7.91 -15.92
CA SER A 302 -13.18 9.24 -16.12
C SER A 302 -14.59 9.25 -15.56
N ASP A 303 -15.01 10.38 -14.96
CA ASP A 303 -16.38 10.59 -14.47
C ASP A 303 -17.39 10.76 -15.61
N ASP A 304 -16.92 11.13 -16.82
CA ASP A 304 -17.75 11.38 -17.99
C ASP A 304 -18.06 10.11 -18.82
N GLU A 305 -17.39 9.02 -18.51
CA GLU A 305 -17.66 7.72 -19.13
C GLU A 305 -18.88 7.02 -18.54
N PRO A 306 -19.47 6.05 -19.25
CA PRO A 306 -20.51 5.20 -18.71
C PRO A 306 -20.05 4.52 -17.42
N PHE A 307 -20.98 4.39 -16.45
CA PHE A 307 -20.68 3.76 -15.18
C PHE A 307 -20.24 2.31 -15.33
N SER A 308 -19.11 1.97 -14.73
CA SER A 308 -18.69 0.59 -14.52
C SER A 308 -18.06 0.42 -13.13
N ALA A 309 -18.39 -0.70 -12.49
CA ALA A 309 -17.90 -1.02 -11.15
C ALA A 309 -17.77 -2.52 -10.96
N LEU A 310 -16.90 -2.92 -10.04
CA LEU A 310 -16.78 -4.30 -9.59
C LEU A 310 -17.21 -4.41 -8.12
N ALA A 311 -18.23 -5.25 -7.88
CA ALA A 311 -18.58 -5.68 -6.53
C ALA A 311 -17.64 -6.79 -6.10
N PHE A 312 -16.84 -6.56 -5.05
CA PHE A 312 -15.79 -7.48 -4.63
C PHE A 312 -16.03 -8.14 -3.27
N LYS A 313 -16.91 -7.56 -2.43
CA LYS A 313 -17.24 -8.10 -1.12
C LYS A 313 -18.70 -7.88 -0.78
N VAL A 314 -19.32 -8.89 -0.17
CA VAL A 314 -20.68 -8.81 0.39
C VAL A 314 -20.61 -9.23 1.85
N MET A 315 -21.20 -8.45 2.73
CA MET A 315 -21.33 -8.79 4.15
C MET A 315 -22.73 -8.49 4.65
N THR A 316 -23.12 -9.13 5.73
CA THR A 316 -24.38 -8.85 6.43
C THR A 316 -24.10 -7.97 7.64
N ASP A 317 -24.81 -6.88 7.74
CA ASP A 317 -24.77 -5.95 8.86
C ASP A 317 -26.08 -6.03 9.66
N PRO A 318 -26.05 -6.12 11.00
CA PRO A 318 -27.24 -6.28 11.81
C PRO A 318 -28.28 -5.15 11.67
N PHE A 319 -27.81 -3.94 11.30
CA PHE A 319 -28.66 -2.73 11.26
C PHE A 319 -29.08 -2.33 9.84
N VAL A 320 -28.20 -2.55 8.86
CA VAL A 320 -28.41 -2.10 7.48
C VAL A 320 -28.79 -3.28 6.57
N GLY A 321 -28.62 -4.49 7.04
CA GLY A 321 -28.83 -5.71 6.25
C GLY A 321 -27.63 -6.00 5.36
N ARG A 322 -27.86 -6.25 4.08
CA ARG A 322 -26.82 -6.64 3.15
C ARG A 322 -26.03 -5.44 2.64
N LEU A 323 -24.74 -5.41 2.91
CA LEU A 323 -23.78 -4.43 2.39
C LEU A 323 -22.96 -5.05 1.25
N THR A 324 -22.88 -4.34 0.13
CA THR A 324 -22.05 -4.72 -1.02
C THR A 324 -20.96 -3.67 -1.21
N PHE A 325 -19.72 -4.09 -1.08
CA PHE A 325 -18.54 -3.23 -1.36
C PHE A 325 -18.26 -3.29 -2.85
N PHE A 326 -18.06 -2.12 -3.43
CA PHE A 326 -17.75 -2.01 -4.86
C PHE A 326 -16.71 -0.92 -5.12
N ARG A 327 -15.92 -1.12 -6.17
CA ARG A 327 -15.01 -0.11 -6.71
C ARG A 327 -15.56 0.41 -8.03
N VAL A 328 -15.63 1.74 -8.17
CA VAL A 328 -16.01 2.40 -9.42
C VAL A 328 -14.77 2.60 -10.30
N TYR A 329 -14.80 2.10 -11.51
CA TYR A 329 -13.72 2.21 -12.49
C TYR A 329 -13.98 3.31 -13.53
N SER A 330 -15.24 3.56 -13.87
CA SER A 330 -15.63 4.64 -14.77
C SER A 330 -17.00 5.21 -14.40
N GLY A 331 -17.24 6.45 -14.79
CA GLY A 331 -18.51 7.13 -14.54
C GLY A 331 -18.79 7.41 -13.08
N HIS A 332 -20.05 7.51 -12.75
CA HIS A 332 -20.52 7.78 -11.39
C HIS A 332 -21.82 7.03 -11.07
N LEU A 333 -22.05 6.77 -9.81
CA LEU A 333 -23.25 6.17 -9.27
C LEU A 333 -23.93 7.12 -8.31
N SER A 334 -25.24 7.29 -8.44
CA SER A 334 -26.06 8.08 -7.54
C SER A 334 -26.97 7.21 -6.70
N SER A 335 -27.21 7.62 -5.46
CA SER A 335 -28.20 6.97 -4.59
C SER A 335 -29.60 7.00 -5.26
N GLY A 336 -30.35 5.93 -5.11
CA GLY A 336 -31.68 5.78 -5.72
C GLY A 336 -31.70 5.42 -7.21
N SER A 337 -30.54 5.41 -7.89
CA SER A 337 -30.43 5.05 -9.31
C SER A 337 -30.50 3.54 -9.54
N TYR A 338 -30.53 3.14 -10.81
CA TYR A 338 -30.51 1.72 -11.23
C TYR A 338 -29.22 1.41 -11.95
N VAL A 339 -28.73 0.20 -11.74
CA VAL A 339 -27.58 -0.38 -12.46
C VAL A 339 -27.96 -1.71 -13.09
N LEU A 340 -27.24 -2.09 -14.14
CA LEU A 340 -27.30 -3.44 -14.68
C LEU A 340 -26.31 -4.33 -13.92
N ASN A 341 -26.80 -5.40 -13.34
CA ASN A 341 -25.97 -6.49 -12.86
C ASN A 341 -25.68 -7.44 -14.02
N SER A 342 -24.50 -7.28 -14.64
CA SER A 342 -24.13 -8.08 -15.83
C SER A 342 -23.96 -9.56 -15.56
N THR A 343 -23.74 -9.98 -14.31
CA THR A 343 -23.65 -11.41 -13.94
C THR A 343 -25.01 -12.06 -13.90
N LYS A 344 -26.06 -11.32 -13.51
CA LYS A 344 -27.45 -11.84 -13.39
C LYS A 344 -28.35 -11.38 -14.52
N ASP A 345 -27.84 -10.54 -15.40
CA ASP A 345 -28.62 -9.86 -16.45
C ASP A 345 -29.95 -9.25 -15.91
N SER A 346 -29.81 -8.49 -14.83
CA SER A 346 -30.93 -7.88 -14.14
C SER A 346 -30.65 -6.44 -13.71
N LYS A 347 -31.72 -5.62 -13.77
CA LYS A 347 -31.66 -4.27 -13.18
C LYS A 347 -31.77 -4.33 -11.66
N GLU A 348 -30.81 -3.74 -10.98
CA GLU A 348 -30.81 -3.63 -9.52
C GLU A 348 -30.92 -2.14 -9.13
N ARG A 349 -31.74 -1.85 -8.13
CA ARG A 349 -31.87 -0.52 -7.56
C ARG A 349 -30.80 -0.31 -6.51
N ILE A 350 -30.05 0.77 -6.64
CA ILE A 350 -29.10 1.23 -5.63
C ILE A 350 -29.89 1.98 -4.55
N GLY A 351 -29.86 1.47 -3.34
CA GLY A 351 -30.43 2.14 -2.18
C GLY A 351 -29.55 3.29 -1.73
N ARG A 352 -29.05 3.22 -0.51
CA ARG A 352 -28.07 4.17 0.04
C ARG A 352 -26.65 3.81 -0.40
N ILE A 353 -25.83 4.81 -0.63
CA ILE A 353 -24.40 4.66 -0.84
C ILE A 353 -23.68 5.08 0.44
N LEU A 354 -22.81 4.22 0.95
CA LEU A 354 -22.11 4.44 2.21
C LEU A 354 -20.62 4.52 1.98
N GLN A 355 -19.97 5.51 2.55
CA GLN A 355 -18.53 5.53 2.70
C GLN A 355 -18.19 4.88 4.03
N MET A 356 -17.42 3.80 3.96
CA MET A 356 -17.03 3.03 5.13
C MET A 356 -15.69 3.52 5.69
N HIS A 357 -15.60 3.54 7.02
CA HIS A 357 -14.38 3.75 7.78
C HIS A 357 -14.37 2.71 8.91
N ALA A 358 -13.76 1.56 8.62
CA ALA A 358 -13.90 0.39 9.47
C ALA A 358 -15.39 0.05 9.71
N ASN A 359 -15.89 0.20 10.94
CA ASN A 359 -17.31 0.00 11.29
C ASN A 359 -18.17 1.28 11.21
N HIS A 360 -17.55 2.46 11.02
CA HIS A 360 -18.30 3.72 10.89
C HIS A 360 -18.78 3.94 9.45
N ARG A 361 -19.97 4.50 9.31
CA ARG A 361 -20.66 4.70 8.03
C ARG A 361 -21.03 6.16 7.88
N THR A 362 -20.73 6.71 6.72
CA THR A 362 -21.18 8.04 6.31
C THR A 362 -21.98 7.88 5.03
N GLU A 363 -23.24 8.35 5.03
CA GLU A 363 -24.09 8.32 3.84
C GLU A 363 -23.62 9.37 2.84
N ILE A 364 -23.53 8.98 1.59
CA ILE A 364 -23.17 9.86 0.48
C ILE A 364 -24.16 9.72 -0.67
N ASP A 365 -24.45 10.82 -1.37
CA ASP A 365 -25.43 10.82 -2.45
C ASP A 365 -24.87 10.26 -3.75
N ARG A 366 -23.56 10.37 -3.95
CA ARG A 366 -22.89 10.01 -5.21
C ARG A 366 -21.50 9.45 -4.97
N LYS A 367 -21.12 8.46 -5.77
CA LYS A 367 -19.77 7.91 -5.84
C LYS A 367 -19.26 7.96 -7.27
N SER A 368 -18.08 8.50 -7.45
CA SER A 368 -17.35 8.58 -8.74
C SER A 368 -16.18 7.61 -8.76
N VAL A 369 -15.46 7.57 -9.87
CA VAL A 369 -14.21 6.81 -10.07
C VAL A 369 -13.24 6.98 -8.88
N VAL A 370 -12.60 5.91 -8.49
CA VAL A 370 -11.58 5.90 -7.42
C VAL A 370 -10.37 5.08 -7.85
#